data_d2592508dea979fb82e9e2d7df7eddc7
#
_entry.id   d2592508dea979fb82e9e2d7df7eddc7
#
_cell.length_a   1.000
_cell.length_b   1.000
_cell.length_c   1.000
_cell.angle_alpha   90.00
_cell.angle_beta   90.00
_cell.angle_gamma   90.00
#
_symmetry.space_group_name_H-M   'P 1'
#
loop_
_entity.id
_entity.type
_entity.pdbx_description
1 polymer ?
#
loop_
_entity_poly.entity_id
_entity_poly.type
_entity_poly.pdbx_seq_one_letter_code
_entity_poly.pdbx_strand_id
1 'polypeptide(L)'
;MVGTGSDLLKAGKQKKISYMAGTTSEDMMPPVLHLMAKNWCSVQEQKSYVWFFDRQLPGDENGAWHSSDLWYWFGTLDHCWRPMNRKDNDISNQMADYLVNFCRYGDPNGAGLTAWIPAGKKQGKVLCIGEKDTRMGKPDLLKLAKTMLTNKSVGE
;
A
#
# COMPACT_ATOMS: atom_id res chain seq x y z
N MET A 1 24.11 2.51 -22.16
CA MET A 1 23.83 2.69 -20.71
C MET A 1 22.32 2.57 -20.53
N VAL A 2 21.84 1.68 -19.71
CA VAL A 2 20.43 1.61 -19.38
C VAL A 2 20.16 2.78 -18.45
N GLY A 3 19.20 3.65 -18.76
CA GLY A 3 18.86 4.82 -17.94
C GLY A 3 18.36 4.44 -16.55
N THR A 4 18.16 5.42 -15.68
CA THR A 4 17.54 5.22 -14.37
C THR A 4 16.08 4.74 -14.53
N GLY A 5 15.48 4.17 -13.49
CA GLY A 5 14.06 3.81 -13.49
C GLY A 5 13.15 4.99 -13.88
N SER A 6 13.50 6.20 -13.45
CA SER A 6 12.79 7.44 -13.83
C SER A 6 12.90 7.75 -15.32
N ASP A 7 14.07 7.55 -15.92
CA ASP A 7 14.28 7.79 -17.35
C ASP A 7 13.51 6.79 -18.21
N LEU A 8 13.49 5.52 -17.77
CA LEU A 8 12.72 4.46 -18.43
C LEU A 8 11.21 4.73 -18.35
N LEU A 9 10.72 5.19 -17.20
CA LEU A 9 9.32 5.55 -17.01
C LEU A 9 8.91 6.72 -17.90
N LYS A 10 9.72 7.81 -17.94
CA LYS A 10 9.48 8.96 -18.81
C LYS A 10 9.50 8.58 -20.29
N ALA A 11 10.35 7.64 -20.67
CA ALA A 11 10.46 7.12 -22.03
C ALA A 11 9.39 6.06 -22.39
N GLY A 12 8.48 5.69 -21.46
CA GLY A 12 7.47 4.66 -21.69
C GLY A 12 8.05 3.26 -21.94
N LYS A 13 9.26 2.98 -21.41
CA LYS A 13 9.97 1.70 -21.62
C LYS A 13 9.75 0.66 -20.53
N GLN A 14 8.86 0.93 -19.57
CA GLN A 14 8.45 -0.06 -18.57
C GLN A 14 7.70 -1.23 -19.21
N LYS A 15 7.72 -2.38 -18.55
CA LYS A 15 6.93 -3.53 -18.99
C LYS A 15 5.43 -3.20 -18.99
N LYS A 16 4.71 -3.61 -20.02
CA LYS A 16 3.27 -3.41 -20.16
C LYS A 16 2.49 -4.50 -19.43
N ILE A 17 2.59 -4.50 -18.12
CA ILE A 17 1.89 -5.42 -17.20
C ILE A 17 1.11 -4.63 -16.16
N SER A 18 0.15 -5.29 -15.52
CA SER A 18 -0.52 -4.72 -14.34
C SER A 18 0.43 -4.65 -13.15
N TYR A 19 0.33 -3.60 -12.36
CA TYR A 19 1.09 -3.41 -11.13
C TYR A 19 0.14 -3.25 -9.95
N MET A 20 0.55 -3.79 -8.82
CA MET A 20 -0.06 -3.53 -7.53
C MET A 20 1.03 -3.06 -6.58
N ALA A 21 0.99 -1.81 -6.16
CA ALA A 21 2.04 -1.16 -5.37
C ALA A 21 1.45 -0.25 -4.30
N GLY A 22 2.17 -0.05 -3.23
CA GLY A 22 1.71 0.83 -2.14
C GLY A 22 2.79 1.07 -1.11
N THR A 23 2.38 1.58 0.06
CA THR A 23 3.26 1.88 1.17
C THR A 23 2.51 1.80 2.49
N THR A 24 3.23 1.63 3.57
CA THR A 24 2.73 1.71 4.94
C THR A 24 2.84 3.15 5.47
N SER A 25 2.11 3.47 6.55
CA SER A 25 2.03 4.84 7.09
C SER A 25 3.31 5.29 7.80
N GLU A 26 4.08 4.36 8.36
CA GLU A 26 5.33 4.60 9.10
C GLU A 26 6.54 3.98 8.37
N ASP A 27 6.53 4.04 7.03
CA ASP A 27 7.67 3.65 6.20
C ASP A 27 8.82 4.67 6.32
N MET A 28 9.96 4.42 5.70
CA MET A 28 11.12 5.32 5.75
C MET A 28 10.83 6.74 5.25
N MET A 29 10.03 6.87 4.20
CA MET A 29 9.59 8.16 3.62
C MET A 29 8.16 8.00 3.06
N PRO A 30 7.14 7.79 3.89
CA PRO A 30 5.81 7.38 3.44
C PRO A 30 5.19 8.31 2.38
N PRO A 31 5.26 9.67 2.49
CA PRO A 31 4.69 10.53 1.47
C PRO A 31 5.37 10.38 0.11
N VAL A 32 6.70 10.21 0.10
CA VAL A 32 7.48 10.06 -1.14
C VAL A 32 7.19 8.72 -1.79
N LEU A 33 7.25 7.64 -1.02
CA LEU A 33 6.97 6.29 -1.51
C LEU A 33 5.54 6.16 -2.03
N HIS A 34 4.57 6.75 -1.31
CA HIS A 34 3.18 6.78 -1.78
C HIS A 34 3.03 7.51 -3.12
N LEU A 35 3.64 8.69 -3.27
CA LEU A 35 3.60 9.45 -4.53
C LEU A 35 4.31 8.71 -5.66
N MET A 36 5.42 8.02 -5.38
CA MET A 36 6.13 7.19 -6.35
C MET A 36 5.26 6.03 -6.83
N ALA A 37 4.66 5.25 -5.91
CA ALA A 37 3.77 4.15 -6.24
C ALA A 37 2.57 4.63 -7.07
N LYS A 38 1.94 5.74 -6.66
CA LYS A 38 0.83 6.34 -7.37
C LYS A 38 1.21 6.82 -8.77
N ASN A 39 2.33 7.52 -8.91
CA ASN A 39 2.81 7.98 -10.21
C ASN A 39 3.12 6.79 -11.12
N TRP A 40 3.84 5.79 -10.62
CA TRP A 40 4.16 4.58 -11.37
C TRP A 40 2.90 3.88 -11.89
N CYS A 41 1.93 3.62 -11.04
CA CYS A 41 0.70 2.94 -11.43
C CYS A 41 -0.20 3.78 -12.35
N SER A 42 -0.19 5.11 -12.21
CA SER A 42 -1.07 6.01 -13.00
C SER A 42 -0.66 6.17 -14.46
N VAL A 43 0.57 5.82 -14.81
CA VAL A 43 1.09 5.96 -16.18
C VAL A 43 1.14 4.63 -16.94
N GLN A 44 0.69 3.54 -16.31
CA GLN A 44 0.65 2.24 -16.97
C GLN A 44 -0.46 2.16 -18.01
N GLU A 45 -0.24 1.42 -19.09
CA GLU A 45 -1.27 1.09 -20.08
C GLU A 45 -2.29 0.08 -19.53
N GLN A 46 -1.81 -0.85 -18.70
CA GLN A 46 -2.65 -1.84 -18.03
C GLN A 46 -3.18 -1.30 -16.71
N LYS A 47 -4.39 -1.74 -16.32
CA LYS A 47 -4.95 -1.40 -15.02
C LYS A 47 -3.95 -1.72 -13.92
N SER A 48 -3.60 -0.73 -13.12
CA SER A 48 -2.67 -0.87 -12.00
C SER A 48 -3.28 -0.26 -10.76
N TYR A 49 -2.89 -0.73 -9.59
CA TYR A 49 -3.60 -0.50 -8.34
C TYR A 49 -2.65 0.03 -7.28
N VAL A 50 -3.14 0.97 -6.48
CA VAL A 50 -2.35 1.58 -5.40
C VAL A 50 -3.06 1.41 -4.08
N TRP A 51 -2.33 0.93 -3.07
CA TRP A 51 -2.82 0.79 -1.70
C TRP A 51 -2.01 1.66 -0.73
N PHE A 52 -2.59 1.88 0.43
CA PHE A 52 -1.98 2.53 1.58
C PHE A 52 -2.42 1.80 2.84
N PHE A 53 -1.46 1.34 3.63
CA PHE A 53 -1.71 0.56 4.84
C PHE A 53 -1.40 1.40 6.08
N ASP A 54 -2.40 1.62 6.95
CA ASP A 54 -2.29 2.44 8.16
C ASP A 54 -2.81 1.72 9.42
N ARG A 55 -2.84 0.39 9.41
CA ARG A 55 -3.20 -0.39 10.59
C ARG A 55 -2.13 -0.27 11.66
N GLN A 56 -2.47 0.30 12.81
CA GLN A 56 -1.63 0.21 14.01
C GLN A 56 -1.54 -1.27 14.42
N LEU A 57 -0.33 -1.85 14.34
CA LEU A 57 -0.15 -3.23 14.75
C LEU A 57 -0.25 -3.37 16.27
N PRO A 58 -0.89 -4.43 16.79
CA PRO A 58 -0.96 -4.66 18.23
C PRO A 58 0.41 -5.02 18.82
N GLY A 59 0.64 -4.69 20.10
CA GLY A 59 1.85 -5.05 20.86
C GLY A 59 2.88 -3.94 21.01
N ASP A 60 2.77 -2.85 20.26
CA ASP A 60 3.53 -1.60 20.43
C ASP A 60 2.78 -0.43 19.79
N GLU A 61 3.39 0.75 19.78
CA GLU A 61 2.82 1.97 19.19
C GLU A 61 3.59 2.45 17.95
N ASN A 62 4.31 1.56 17.28
CA ASN A 62 5.14 1.90 16.12
C ASN A 62 4.35 2.09 14.81
N GLY A 63 3.02 2.03 14.86
CA GLY A 63 2.16 2.19 13.70
C GLY A 63 2.30 1.06 12.67
N ALA A 64 2.10 1.40 11.41
CA ALA A 64 2.33 0.50 10.29
C ALA A 64 3.72 0.79 9.69
N TRP A 65 4.76 0.21 10.29
CA TRP A 65 6.15 0.39 9.88
C TRP A 65 6.50 -0.42 8.61
N HIS A 66 7.69 -0.19 8.07
CA HIS A 66 8.15 -0.85 6.84
C HIS A 66 8.00 -2.37 6.89
N SER A 67 7.35 -2.95 5.87
CA SER A 67 7.08 -4.39 5.73
C SER A 67 6.09 -4.99 6.75
N SER A 68 5.48 -4.20 7.62
CA SER A 68 4.51 -4.69 8.61
C SER A 68 3.22 -5.24 7.99
N ASP A 69 2.91 -4.84 6.77
CA ASP A 69 1.79 -5.30 5.98
C ASP A 69 1.98 -6.70 5.37
N LEU A 70 3.22 -7.22 5.32
CA LEU A 70 3.51 -8.51 4.71
C LEU A 70 2.83 -9.68 5.42
N TRP A 71 2.70 -9.64 6.74
CA TRP A 71 1.94 -10.66 7.48
C TRP A 71 0.48 -10.70 7.04
N TYR A 72 -0.11 -9.56 6.72
CA TYR A 72 -1.49 -9.47 6.25
C TYR A 72 -1.63 -9.93 4.79
N TRP A 73 -0.72 -9.49 3.90
CA TRP A 73 -0.74 -9.89 2.49
C TRP A 73 -0.59 -11.40 2.29
N PHE A 74 0.23 -12.04 3.12
CA PHE A 74 0.53 -13.47 2.99
C PHE A 74 -0.24 -14.37 3.97
N GLY A 75 -1.16 -13.81 4.76
CA GLY A 75 -1.97 -14.58 5.69
C GLY A 75 -1.16 -15.33 6.76
N THR A 76 -0.06 -14.71 7.23
CA THR A 76 0.90 -15.34 8.17
C THR A 76 0.86 -14.72 9.57
N LEU A 77 -0.28 -14.17 9.96
CA LEU A 77 -0.45 -13.49 11.27
C LEU A 77 -0.17 -14.40 12.47
N ASP A 78 -0.48 -15.69 12.35
CA ASP A 78 -0.24 -16.71 13.37
C ASP A 78 1.23 -17.03 13.60
N HIS A 79 2.10 -16.67 12.68
CA HIS A 79 3.56 -16.76 12.83
C HIS A 79 4.18 -15.48 13.43
N CYS A 80 3.37 -14.45 13.66
CA CYS A 80 3.81 -13.21 14.29
C CYS A 80 3.68 -13.30 15.82
N TRP A 81 4.68 -12.83 16.57
CA TRP A 81 4.67 -12.80 18.04
C TRP A 81 3.62 -11.84 18.63
N ARG A 82 3.03 -10.97 17.80
CA ARG A 82 2.09 -9.93 18.22
C ARG A 82 0.73 -10.52 18.56
N PRO A 83 0.01 -9.95 19.56
CA PRO A 83 -1.32 -10.40 19.93
C PRO A 83 -2.38 -9.98 18.88
N MET A 84 -2.29 -10.58 17.69
CA MET A 84 -3.22 -10.31 16.60
C MET A 84 -4.65 -10.66 17.02
N ASN A 85 -5.60 -9.84 16.64
CA ASN A 85 -6.99 -9.98 17.02
C ASN A 85 -7.90 -10.26 15.80
N ARG A 86 -9.23 -10.36 16.06
CA ARG A 86 -10.20 -10.63 15.00
C ARG A 86 -10.13 -9.63 13.86
N LYS A 87 -9.96 -8.34 14.15
CA LYS A 87 -9.85 -7.30 13.12
C LYS A 87 -8.63 -7.51 12.24
N ASP A 88 -7.50 -7.93 12.81
CA ASP A 88 -6.29 -8.22 12.06
C ASP A 88 -6.52 -9.40 11.10
N ASN A 89 -7.20 -10.44 11.57
CA ASN A 89 -7.56 -11.58 10.72
C ASN A 89 -8.52 -11.17 9.60
N ASP A 90 -9.53 -10.35 9.88
CA ASP A 90 -10.47 -9.86 8.87
C ASP A 90 -9.75 -9.03 7.80
N ILE A 91 -8.82 -8.15 8.19
CA ILE A 91 -7.99 -7.37 7.27
C ILE A 91 -7.08 -8.30 6.45
N SER A 92 -6.43 -9.26 7.09
CA SER A 92 -5.53 -10.19 6.42
C SER A 92 -6.27 -11.03 5.36
N ASN A 93 -7.46 -11.53 5.70
CA ASN A 93 -8.28 -12.27 4.74
C ASN A 93 -8.65 -11.41 3.53
N GLN A 94 -9.08 -10.16 3.74
CA GLN A 94 -9.37 -9.23 2.64
C GLN A 94 -8.14 -8.96 1.78
N MET A 95 -6.96 -8.72 2.39
CA MET A 95 -5.73 -8.44 1.67
C MET A 95 -5.26 -9.65 0.86
N ALA A 96 -5.35 -10.85 1.42
CA ALA A 96 -5.05 -12.09 0.73
C ALA A 96 -5.98 -12.31 -0.47
N ASP A 97 -7.29 -12.05 -0.32
CA ASP A 97 -8.26 -12.15 -1.41
C ASP A 97 -7.95 -11.17 -2.54
N TYR A 98 -7.61 -9.91 -2.24
CA TYR A 98 -7.16 -8.95 -3.24
C TYR A 98 -5.91 -9.44 -3.98
N LEU A 99 -4.92 -9.95 -3.25
CA LEU A 99 -3.69 -10.46 -3.83
C LEU A 99 -3.94 -11.67 -4.76
N VAL A 100 -4.72 -12.64 -4.29
CA VAL A 100 -5.08 -13.83 -5.08
C VAL A 100 -5.83 -13.46 -6.35
N ASN A 101 -6.82 -12.56 -6.24
CA ASN A 101 -7.57 -12.10 -7.42
C ASN A 101 -6.66 -11.38 -8.41
N PHE A 102 -5.80 -10.49 -7.93
CA PHE A 102 -4.85 -9.78 -8.77
C PHE A 102 -3.87 -10.74 -9.48
N CYS A 103 -3.32 -11.72 -8.76
CA CYS A 103 -2.43 -12.72 -9.35
C CYS A 103 -3.12 -13.58 -10.42
N ARG A 104 -4.40 -13.92 -10.23
CA ARG A 104 -5.16 -14.75 -11.16
C ARG A 104 -5.70 -14.00 -12.36
N TYR A 105 -6.16 -12.76 -12.16
CA TYR A 105 -6.98 -12.06 -13.13
C TYR A 105 -6.41 -10.70 -13.56
N GLY A 106 -5.35 -10.21 -12.91
CA GLY A 106 -4.84 -8.84 -13.08
C GLY A 106 -5.79 -7.76 -12.52
N ASP A 107 -6.85 -8.18 -11.83
CA ASP A 107 -7.84 -7.32 -11.18
C ASP A 107 -8.03 -7.82 -9.75
N PRO A 108 -7.78 -6.99 -8.71
CA PRO A 108 -7.88 -7.42 -7.32
C PRO A 108 -9.33 -7.54 -6.82
N ASN A 109 -10.31 -7.02 -7.55
CA ASN A 109 -11.69 -6.95 -7.10
C ASN A 109 -12.36 -8.33 -7.03
N GLY A 110 -13.29 -8.49 -6.09
CA GLY A 110 -14.05 -9.73 -5.89
C GLY A 110 -15.27 -9.52 -5.01
N ALA A 111 -16.12 -10.53 -4.90
CA ALA A 111 -17.31 -10.49 -4.07
C ALA A 111 -16.94 -10.26 -2.59
N GLY A 112 -17.67 -9.40 -1.91
CA GLY A 112 -17.45 -9.07 -0.49
C GLY A 112 -16.29 -8.11 -0.23
N LEU A 113 -15.51 -7.72 -1.24
CA LEU A 113 -14.42 -6.75 -1.12
C LEU A 113 -14.88 -5.33 -1.47
N THR A 114 -14.26 -4.35 -0.83
CA THR A 114 -14.40 -2.94 -1.25
C THR A 114 -13.87 -2.77 -2.67
N ALA A 115 -14.65 -2.18 -3.56
CA ALA A 115 -14.25 -1.97 -4.94
C ALA A 115 -12.98 -1.11 -5.02
N TRP A 116 -11.89 -1.70 -5.52
CA TRP A 116 -10.61 -1.05 -5.70
C TRP A 116 -10.52 -0.45 -7.10
N ILE A 117 -10.53 0.87 -7.19
CA ILE A 117 -10.51 1.60 -8.46
C ILE A 117 -9.05 1.68 -8.96
N PRO A 118 -8.78 1.32 -10.22
CA PRO A 118 -7.44 1.43 -10.79
C PRO A 118 -6.87 2.85 -10.70
N ALA A 119 -5.57 2.96 -10.54
CA ALA A 119 -4.87 4.21 -10.58
C ALA A 119 -4.98 4.88 -11.97
N GLY A 120 -4.96 6.19 -11.99
CA GLY A 120 -5.01 6.98 -13.23
C GLY A 120 -4.71 8.44 -12.95
N LYS A 121 -4.36 9.20 -13.99
CA LYS A 121 -3.93 10.61 -13.85
C LYS A 121 -4.95 11.49 -13.11
N LYS A 122 -6.24 11.21 -13.25
CA LYS A 122 -7.33 11.95 -12.58
C LYS A 122 -7.81 11.26 -11.29
N GLN A 123 -7.37 10.02 -11.01
CA GLN A 123 -7.75 9.28 -9.80
C GLN A 123 -6.95 9.76 -8.60
N GLY A 124 -7.63 10.46 -7.70
CA GLY A 124 -7.02 10.99 -6.49
C GLY A 124 -7.01 10.04 -5.31
N LYS A 125 -7.83 8.97 -5.35
CA LYS A 125 -8.02 8.02 -4.25
C LYS A 125 -7.25 6.73 -4.50
N VAL A 126 -6.83 6.07 -3.42
CA VAL A 126 -6.20 4.75 -3.40
C VAL A 126 -6.97 3.85 -2.43
N LEU A 127 -6.72 2.55 -2.42
CA LEU A 127 -7.27 1.68 -1.39
C LEU A 127 -6.53 1.93 -0.08
N CYS A 128 -7.20 2.54 0.89
CA CYS A 128 -6.71 2.66 2.25
C CYS A 128 -7.18 1.45 3.05
N ILE A 129 -6.23 0.74 3.66
CA ILE A 129 -6.46 -0.47 4.45
C ILE A 129 -5.94 -0.19 5.85
N GLY A 130 -6.80 -0.20 6.85
CA GLY A 130 -6.21 0.08 8.14
C GLY A 130 -7.14 0.24 9.32
N GLU A 131 -6.84 1.24 10.15
CA GLU A 131 -7.36 1.33 11.50
C GLU A 131 -8.89 1.44 11.56
N LYS A 132 -9.52 2.11 10.63
CA LYS A 132 -10.97 2.28 10.64
C LYS A 132 -11.68 1.21 9.80
N ASP A 133 -11.31 1.12 8.55
CA ASP A 133 -11.94 0.28 7.53
C ASP A 133 -11.03 0.12 6.30
N THR A 134 -11.48 -0.69 5.36
CA THR A 134 -10.89 -0.76 4.02
C THR A 134 -11.78 0.05 3.06
N ARG A 135 -11.23 1.13 2.49
CA ARG A 135 -12.00 2.05 1.63
C ARG A 135 -11.15 2.75 0.57
N MET A 136 -11.80 3.23 -0.48
CA MET A 136 -11.15 4.19 -1.39
C MET A 136 -11.03 5.57 -0.72
N GLY A 137 -9.80 6.00 -0.47
CA GLY A 137 -9.49 7.21 0.29
C GLY A 137 -8.27 7.97 -0.23
N LYS A 138 -7.95 9.06 0.45
CA LYS A 138 -6.71 9.81 0.26
C LYS A 138 -5.93 9.75 1.56
N PRO A 139 -4.70 9.24 1.56
CA PRO A 139 -3.81 9.36 2.72
C PRO A 139 -3.56 10.82 3.06
N ASP A 140 -3.47 11.14 4.35
CA ASP A 140 -3.10 12.47 4.81
C ASP A 140 -1.57 12.65 4.72
N LEU A 141 -1.11 13.08 3.55
CA LEU A 141 0.32 13.26 3.28
C LEU A 141 0.97 14.34 4.16
N LEU A 142 0.19 15.34 4.62
CA LEU A 142 0.71 16.37 5.54
C LEU A 142 0.95 15.80 6.93
N LYS A 143 0.02 14.95 7.43
CA LYS A 143 0.23 14.22 8.68
C LYS A 143 1.45 13.31 8.58
N LEU A 144 1.58 12.52 7.53
CA LEU A 144 2.73 11.65 7.30
C LEU A 144 4.05 12.42 7.24
N ALA A 145 4.08 13.58 6.57
CA ALA A 145 5.27 14.42 6.52
C ALA A 145 5.65 14.99 7.90
N LYS A 146 4.66 15.38 8.73
CA LYS A 146 4.90 15.83 10.10
C LYS A 146 5.48 14.71 10.96
N THR A 147 4.94 13.50 10.91
CA THR A 147 5.45 12.34 11.65
C THR A 147 6.92 12.07 11.31
N MET A 148 7.30 12.15 10.02
CA MET A 148 8.71 12.01 9.61
C MET A 148 9.64 13.02 10.27
N LEU A 149 9.18 14.26 10.45
CA LEU A 149 9.99 15.32 11.04
C LEU A 149 10.15 15.15 12.55
N THR A 150 9.10 14.66 13.23
CA THR A 150 9.11 14.45 14.68
C THR A 150 9.91 13.19 15.08
N ASN A 151 9.83 12.11 14.29
CA ASN A 151 10.56 10.87 14.59
C ASN A 151 12.08 11.00 14.36
N LYS A 152 12.56 12.00 13.62
CA LYS A 152 13.99 12.31 13.49
C LYS A 152 14.60 12.96 14.74
N SER A 153 13.77 13.51 15.63
CA SER A 153 14.26 14.19 16.85
C SER A 153 14.41 13.26 18.07
N VAL A 154 14.11 11.96 17.95
CA VAL A 154 14.18 10.97 19.06
C VAL A 154 15.38 10.03 18.91
N GLY A 155 16.23 10.22 17.91
CA GLY A 155 17.39 9.38 17.58
C GLY A 155 18.76 10.07 17.74
N GLU A 156 18.87 11.09 18.66
CA GLU A 156 20.15 11.63 19.11
C GLU A 156 20.38 11.33 20.59
#